data_44e9f0c36a970e2e7d79f2f2992e002b
#
_entry.id   44e9f0c36a970e2e7d79f2f2992e002b
#
_cell.length_a   1.000
_cell.length_b   1.000
_cell.length_c   1.000
_cell.angle_alpha   90.00
_cell.angle_beta   90.00
_cell.angle_gamma   90.00
#
_symmetry.space_group_name_H-M   'P 1'
#
loop_
_entity.id
_entity.type
_entity.pdbx_description
1 polymer ?
#
loop_
_entity_poly.entity_id
_entity_poly.type
_entity_poly.pdbx_seq_one_letter_code
_entity_poly.pdbx_strand_id
1 'polypeptide(L)'
;ISKNYFEVGIEVKDLYLLQCTSAYPAPQEDAQIGVVRHYYNLSKDIGNVIPGFSSHDIGSTCSMMAIAAGARMIEKHVKLGNVAWSHFDEVAVELGGDKFKDFVSDIRRAEKIVGSEDKVIHDSEHHKY
;
A
#
# COMPACT_ATOMS: atom_id res chain seq x y z
N ILE A 1 10.80 -17.22 -4.61
CA ILE A 1 10.93 -16.35 -5.81
C ILE A 1 12.37 -15.82 -5.93
N SER A 2 12.90 -15.14 -4.91
CA SER A 2 14.29 -14.61 -4.96
C SER A 2 15.33 -15.71 -5.19
N LYS A 3 15.15 -16.90 -4.62
CA LYS A 3 16.08 -18.02 -4.77
C LYS A 3 16.23 -18.45 -6.24
N ASN A 4 15.15 -18.48 -7.01
CA ASN A 4 15.19 -18.85 -8.43
C ASN A 4 15.96 -17.81 -9.28
N TYR A 5 15.85 -16.52 -8.97
CA TYR A 5 16.60 -15.49 -9.66
C TYR A 5 18.11 -15.61 -9.41
N PHE A 6 18.53 -15.94 -8.20
CA PHE A 6 19.94 -16.19 -7.91
C PHE A 6 20.48 -17.42 -8.63
N GLU A 7 19.68 -18.47 -8.77
CA GLU A 7 20.05 -19.70 -9.49
C GLU A 7 20.32 -19.46 -10.98
N VAL A 8 19.65 -18.48 -11.59
CA VAL A 8 19.90 -18.09 -13.00
C VAL A 8 20.91 -16.96 -13.15
N GLY A 9 21.59 -16.58 -12.08
CA GLY A 9 22.63 -15.54 -12.10
C GLY A 9 22.14 -14.10 -12.26
N ILE A 10 20.84 -13.86 -11.99
CA ILE A 10 20.28 -12.50 -11.99
C ILE A 10 20.48 -11.88 -10.60
N GLU A 11 21.20 -10.78 -10.53
CA GLU A 11 21.31 -9.99 -9.30
C GLU A 11 20.00 -9.22 -9.06
N VAL A 12 19.31 -9.54 -7.96
CA VAL A 12 18.10 -8.81 -7.51
C VAL A 12 18.53 -7.77 -6.49
N LYS A 13 18.50 -6.50 -6.89
CA LYS A 13 18.87 -5.39 -6.02
C LYS A 13 17.76 -5.09 -5.00
N ASP A 14 16.53 -4.92 -5.47
CA ASP A 14 15.34 -4.68 -4.65
C ASP A 14 14.22 -5.63 -5.08
N LEU A 15 13.54 -6.23 -4.12
CA LEU A 15 12.39 -7.11 -4.35
C LEU A 15 11.15 -6.51 -3.69
N TYR A 16 10.23 -6.01 -4.51
CA TYR A 16 8.93 -5.51 -4.06
C TYR A 16 7.94 -6.66 -3.96
N LEU A 17 7.45 -6.92 -2.77
CA LEU A 17 6.39 -7.91 -2.52
C LEU A 17 5.09 -7.17 -2.22
N LEU A 18 4.15 -7.23 -3.16
CA LEU A 18 2.87 -6.56 -3.03
C LEU A 18 1.78 -7.59 -2.72
N GLN A 19 1.10 -7.40 -1.59
CA GLN A 19 -0.15 -8.12 -1.34
C GLN A 19 -1.21 -7.62 -2.32
N CYS A 20 -1.87 -8.55 -2.99
CA CYS A 20 -2.87 -8.27 -4.01
C CYS A 20 -3.99 -9.30 -3.96
N THR A 21 -5.23 -8.87 -4.09
CA THR A 21 -6.40 -9.72 -4.30
C THR A 21 -7.00 -9.40 -5.66
N SER A 22 -6.94 -10.39 -6.57
CA SER A 22 -7.34 -10.22 -7.99
C SER A 22 -8.85 -10.34 -8.17
N ALA A 23 -9.60 -9.48 -7.51
CA ALA A 23 -11.02 -9.24 -7.71
C ALA A 23 -11.26 -7.76 -8.01
N TYR A 24 -12.26 -7.43 -8.82
CA TYR A 24 -12.50 -6.09 -9.34
C TYR A 24 -13.99 -5.70 -9.26
N PRO A 25 -14.44 -5.06 -8.15
CA PRO A 25 -13.65 -4.69 -6.98
C PRO A 25 -13.36 -5.87 -6.05
N ALA A 26 -12.27 -5.79 -5.31
CA ALA A 26 -12.03 -6.68 -4.17
C ALA A 26 -12.83 -6.19 -2.96
N PRO A 27 -13.64 -7.04 -2.30
CA PRO A 27 -14.24 -6.70 -1.03
C PRO A 27 -13.16 -6.32 -0.01
N GLN A 28 -13.45 -5.38 0.87
CA GLN A 28 -12.45 -4.88 1.82
C GLN A 28 -11.93 -5.98 2.75
N GLU A 29 -12.81 -6.89 3.17
CA GLU A 29 -12.44 -8.05 4.00
C GLU A 29 -11.47 -9.01 3.31
N ASP A 30 -11.45 -9.03 1.97
CA ASP A 30 -10.55 -9.87 1.18
C ASP A 30 -9.18 -9.21 0.90
N ALA A 31 -9.00 -7.96 1.31
CA ALA A 31 -7.74 -7.23 1.08
C ALA A 31 -6.54 -7.86 1.80
N GLN A 32 -6.78 -8.58 2.90
CA GLN A 32 -5.77 -9.33 3.66
C GLN A 32 -4.54 -8.46 4.01
N ILE A 33 -4.77 -7.29 4.56
CA ILE A 33 -3.71 -6.33 4.91
C ILE A 33 -2.68 -6.93 5.89
N GLY A 34 -3.07 -7.92 6.68
CA GLY A 34 -2.14 -8.67 7.53
C GLY A 34 -0.96 -9.29 6.76
N VAL A 35 -1.13 -9.61 5.47
CA VAL A 35 -0.04 -10.12 4.62
C VAL A 35 1.02 -9.04 4.38
N VAL A 36 0.61 -7.77 4.28
CA VAL A 36 1.55 -6.64 4.19
C VAL A 36 2.44 -6.59 5.44
N ARG A 37 1.86 -6.79 6.62
CA ARG A 37 2.60 -6.87 7.88
C ARG A 37 3.58 -8.05 7.87
N HIS A 38 3.18 -9.18 7.31
CA HIS A 38 4.07 -10.32 7.15
C HIS A 38 5.27 -9.96 6.26
N TYR A 39 5.06 -9.28 5.13
CA TYR A 39 6.13 -8.81 4.25
C TYR A 39 7.02 -7.76 4.92
N TYR A 40 6.43 -6.88 5.72
CA TYR A 40 7.19 -5.93 6.54
C TYR A 40 8.13 -6.64 7.53
N ASN A 41 7.64 -7.66 8.23
CA ASN A 41 8.47 -8.46 9.14
C ASN A 41 9.58 -9.19 8.38
N LEU A 42 9.26 -9.75 7.21
CA LEU A 42 10.23 -10.40 6.33
C LEU A 42 11.33 -9.42 5.88
N SER A 43 10.98 -8.15 5.63
CA SER A 43 11.94 -7.12 5.22
C SER A 43 12.99 -6.79 6.29
N LYS A 44 12.69 -7.05 7.56
CA LYS A 44 13.65 -6.89 8.66
C LYS A 44 14.72 -7.97 8.64
N ASP A 45 14.39 -9.17 8.16
CA ASP A 45 15.32 -10.30 8.06
C ASP A 45 16.04 -10.32 6.70
N ILE A 46 15.36 -9.88 5.64
CA ILE A 46 15.87 -9.84 4.27
C ILE A 46 15.85 -8.37 3.80
N GLY A 47 16.99 -7.68 3.92
CA GLY A 47 17.08 -6.23 3.81
C GLY A 47 16.72 -5.63 2.45
N ASN A 48 16.68 -6.43 1.37
CA ASN A 48 16.28 -5.96 0.05
C ASN A 48 14.80 -6.25 -0.30
N VAL A 49 14.02 -6.80 0.62
CA VAL A 49 12.56 -6.98 0.47
C VAL A 49 11.86 -5.67 0.85
N ILE A 50 10.99 -5.19 -0.02
CA ILE A 50 10.21 -3.99 0.18
C ILE A 50 8.73 -4.38 0.18
N PRO A 51 8.02 -4.21 1.32
CA PRO A 51 6.60 -4.55 1.41
C PRO A 51 5.73 -3.55 0.67
N GLY A 52 4.68 -4.03 0.02
CA GLY A 52 3.74 -3.20 -0.71
C GLY A 52 2.33 -3.78 -0.75
N PHE A 53 1.44 -3.04 -1.37
CA PHE A 53 0.04 -3.39 -1.56
C PHE A 53 -0.44 -2.95 -2.94
N SER A 54 -1.04 -3.88 -3.68
CA SER A 54 -1.72 -3.60 -4.94
C SER A 54 -3.23 -3.55 -4.66
N SER A 55 -3.80 -2.36 -4.76
CA SER A 55 -5.18 -2.07 -4.35
C SER A 55 -6.16 -2.32 -5.49
N HIS A 56 -7.08 -3.26 -5.29
CA HIS A 56 -8.22 -3.51 -6.17
C HIS A 56 -9.56 -3.24 -5.48
N ASP A 57 -9.54 -2.61 -4.31
CA ASP A 57 -10.72 -2.09 -3.62
C ASP A 57 -11.10 -0.70 -4.14
N ILE A 58 -12.32 -0.28 -3.84
CA ILE A 58 -12.78 1.08 -4.15
C ILE A 58 -12.32 2.03 -3.03
N GLY A 59 -11.75 3.17 -3.43
CA GLY A 59 -11.31 4.18 -2.48
C GLY A 59 -9.88 3.95 -1.96
N SER A 60 -9.56 4.54 -0.81
CA SER A 60 -8.20 4.59 -0.25
C SER A 60 -8.04 3.86 1.09
N THR A 61 -9.12 3.35 1.67
CA THR A 61 -9.10 2.76 3.03
C THR A 61 -8.09 1.62 3.15
N CYS A 62 -8.16 0.61 2.28
CA CYS A 62 -7.23 -0.52 2.35
C CYS A 62 -5.79 -0.09 2.11
N SER A 63 -5.56 0.85 1.19
CA SER A 63 -4.23 1.40 0.93
C SER A 63 -3.67 2.15 2.14
N MET A 64 -4.50 2.94 2.85
CA MET A 64 -4.09 3.60 4.09
C MET A 64 -3.75 2.58 5.19
N MET A 65 -4.56 1.54 5.33
CA MET A 65 -4.28 0.46 6.28
C MET A 65 -3.01 -0.32 5.91
N ALA A 66 -2.73 -0.49 4.62
CA ALA A 66 -1.49 -1.10 4.16
C ALA A 66 -0.26 -0.27 4.57
N ILE A 67 -0.33 1.06 4.49
CA ILE A 67 0.73 1.94 5.02
C ILE A 67 0.93 1.69 6.51
N ALA A 68 -0.15 1.62 7.30
CA ALA A 68 -0.06 1.31 8.74
C ALA A 68 0.53 -0.08 9.01
N ALA A 69 0.32 -1.04 8.11
CA ALA A 69 0.89 -2.38 8.21
C ALA A 69 2.37 -2.45 7.79
N GLY A 70 2.92 -1.38 7.21
CA GLY A 70 4.33 -1.28 6.83
C GLY A 70 4.59 -1.23 5.33
N ALA A 71 3.56 -1.08 4.48
CA ALA A 71 3.75 -0.93 3.05
C ALA A 71 4.58 0.33 2.71
N ARG A 72 5.50 0.18 1.78
CA ARG A 72 6.34 1.26 1.24
C ARG A 72 6.09 1.51 -0.24
N MET A 73 5.21 0.70 -0.84
CA MET A 73 4.74 0.86 -2.21
C MET A 73 3.24 0.57 -2.26
N ILE A 74 2.50 1.45 -2.91
CA ILE A 74 1.09 1.26 -3.22
C ILE A 74 0.93 1.30 -4.74
N GLU A 75 0.28 0.29 -5.27
CA GLU A 75 -0.12 0.23 -6.68
C GLU A 75 -1.63 0.40 -6.77
N LYS A 76 -2.09 1.23 -7.68
CA LYS A 76 -3.51 1.52 -7.91
C LYS A 76 -3.79 1.71 -9.39
N HIS A 77 -4.85 1.08 -9.90
CA HIS A 77 -5.33 1.37 -11.24
C HIS A 77 -5.76 2.84 -11.36
N VAL A 78 -5.41 3.44 -12.48
CA VAL A 78 -5.81 4.81 -12.84
C VAL A 78 -6.48 4.81 -14.20
N LYS A 79 -7.30 5.82 -14.46
CA LYS A 79 -7.99 5.98 -15.74
C LYS A 79 -8.07 7.43 -16.18
N LEU A 80 -8.21 7.64 -17.47
CA LEU A 80 -8.57 8.90 -18.11
C LEU A 80 -9.91 8.73 -18.81
N GLY A 81 -10.93 9.39 -18.29
CA GLY A 81 -12.28 9.30 -18.85
C GLY A 81 -12.95 7.94 -18.63
N ASN A 82 -13.99 7.68 -19.40
CA ASN A 82 -14.82 6.50 -19.26
C ASN A 82 -14.15 5.26 -19.87
N VAL A 83 -13.86 4.28 -19.04
CA VAL A 83 -13.35 2.95 -19.41
C VAL A 83 -14.26 1.83 -18.90
N ALA A 84 -15.58 2.07 -18.86
CA ALA A 84 -16.59 1.14 -18.33
C ALA A 84 -16.56 -0.26 -18.99
N TRP A 85 -15.95 -0.40 -20.16
CA TRP A 85 -15.70 -1.67 -20.83
C TRP A 85 -14.58 -2.51 -20.18
N SER A 86 -13.79 -1.91 -19.33
CA SER A 86 -12.65 -2.56 -18.67
C SER A 86 -13.05 -3.12 -17.31
N HIS A 87 -12.52 -4.30 -16.97
CA HIS A 87 -12.77 -4.95 -15.68
C HIS A 87 -12.29 -4.13 -14.48
N PHE A 88 -11.34 -3.22 -14.67
CA PHE A 88 -10.79 -2.38 -13.59
C PHE A 88 -11.46 -1.01 -13.45
N ASP A 89 -12.50 -0.70 -14.21
CA ASP A 89 -13.10 0.66 -14.24
C ASP A 89 -13.51 1.14 -12.83
N GLU A 90 -14.19 0.30 -12.08
CA GLU A 90 -14.70 0.67 -10.76
C GLU A 90 -13.61 0.94 -9.73
N VAL A 91 -12.48 0.27 -9.84
CA VAL A 91 -11.36 0.40 -8.89
C VAL A 91 -10.33 1.44 -9.31
N ALA A 92 -10.38 1.88 -10.56
CA ALA A 92 -9.44 2.86 -11.10
C ALA A 92 -9.77 4.28 -10.60
N VAL A 93 -8.73 5.00 -10.23
CA VAL A 93 -8.84 6.40 -9.84
C VAL A 93 -8.74 7.29 -11.08
N GLU A 94 -9.70 8.21 -11.24
CA GLU A 94 -9.69 9.18 -12.32
C GLU A 94 -8.50 10.13 -12.20
N LEU A 95 -7.66 10.22 -13.24
CA LEU A 95 -6.52 11.15 -13.29
C LEU A 95 -6.93 12.59 -13.56
N GLY A 96 -8.06 12.79 -14.23
CA GLY A 96 -8.63 14.13 -14.44
C GLY A 96 -9.25 14.66 -13.14
N GLY A 97 -9.10 15.97 -12.87
CA GLY A 97 -9.62 16.58 -11.66
C GLY A 97 -8.81 16.23 -10.40
N ASP A 98 -9.48 16.15 -9.25
CA ASP A 98 -8.84 16.05 -7.93
C ASP A 98 -8.78 14.63 -7.34
N LYS A 99 -9.42 13.63 -7.95
CA LYS A 99 -9.55 12.29 -7.36
C LYS A 99 -8.21 11.60 -7.12
N PHE A 100 -7.30 11.66 -8.08
CA PHE A 100 -5.96 11.09 -7.92
C PHE A 100 -5.15 11.85 -6.87
N LYS A 101 -5.23 13.17 -6.87
CA LYS A 101 -4.62 14.02 -5.86
C LYS A 101 -5.13 13.69 -4.46
N ASP A 102 -6.45 13.50 -4.31
CA ASP A 102 -7.07 13.13 -3.03
C ASP A 102 -6.61 11.75 -2.57
N PHE A 103 -6.51 10.79 -3.48
CA PHE A 103 -5.98 9.46 -3.18
C PHE A 103 -4.55 9.54 -2.65
N VAL A 104 -3.67 10.26 -3.34
CA VAL A 104 -2.27 10.44 -2.90
C VAL A 104 -2.22 11.18 -1.56
N SER A 105 -3.07 12.19 -1.36
CA SER A 105 -3.18 12.94 -0.11
C SER A 105 -3.58 12.04 1.06
N ASP A 106 -4.50 11.10 0.85
CA ASP A 106 -4.89 10.11 1.85
C ASP A 106 -3.71 9.21 2.24
N ILE A 107 -2.93 8.75 1.26
CA ILE A 107 -1.73 7.94 1.52
C ILE A 107 -0.69 8.72 2.34
N ARG A 108 -0.43 9.97 1.97
CA ARG A 108 0.51 10.84 2.71
C ARG A 108 0.02 11.15 4.13
N ARG A 109 -1.31 11.29 4.29
CA ARG A 109 -1.91 11.45 5.62
C ARG A 109 -1.73 10.20 6.47
N ALA A 110 -1.91 9.01 5.88
CA ALA A 110 -1.67 7.75 6.58
C ALA A 110 -0.23 7.65 7.10
N GLU A 111 0.77 8.00 6.29
CA GLU A 111 2.18 8.03 6.72
C GLU A 111 2.39 8.91 7.96
N LYS A 112 1.79 10.10 7.98
CA LYS A 112 1.87 11.03 9.12
C LYS A 112 1.19 10.48 10.37
N ILE A 113 0.04 9.82 10.20
CA ILE A 113 -0.74 9.25 11.32
C ILE A 113 0.01 8.08 11.95
N VAL A 114 0.65 7.25 11.14
CA VAL A 114 1.44 6.10 11.63
C VAL A 114 2.59 6.57 12.51
N GLY A 115 3.30 7.61 12.11
CA GLY A 115 4.42 8.17 12.89
C GLY A 115 5.56 7.16 13.06
N SER A 116 6.12 7.12 14.27
CA SER A 116 7.19 6.21 14.63
C SER A 116 6.74 5.14 15.65
N GLU A 117 7.57 4.13 15.87
CA GLU A 117 7.33 3.11 16.89
C GLU A 117 7.67 3.60 18.32
N ASP A 118 8.33 4.75 18.44
CA ASP A 118 8.74 5.30 19.71
C ASP A 118 7.59 6.08 20.37
N LYS A 119 7.33 5.79 21.65
CA LYS A 119 6.37 6.60 22.44
C LYS A 119 7.03 7.91 22.82
N VAL A 120 6.44 9.00 22.40
CA VAL A 120 6.84 10.36 22.76
C VAL A 120 5.66 11.14 23.36
N ILE A 121 5.97 12.15 24.16
CA ILE A 121 4.99 13.12 24.65
C ILE A 121 5.06 14.32 23.70
N HIS A 122 3.93 14.65 23.11
CA HIS A 122 3.84 15.74 22.13
C HIS A 122 3.47 17.06 22.81
N ASP A 123 3.93 18.19 22.26
CA ASP A 123 3.59 19.52 22.74
C ASP A 123 2.10 19.83 22.72
N SER A 124 1.35 19.10 21.88
CA SER A 124 -0.12 19.20 21.81
C SER A 124 -0.84 18.55 22.99
N GLU A 125 -0.15 17.72 23.80
CA GLU A 125 -0.76 17.05 24.94
C GLU A 125 -1.01 18.04 26.09
N HIS A 126 -2.22 18.01 26.66
CA HIS A 126 -2.58 18.86 27.79
C HIS A 126 -2.18 18.18 29.10
N HIS A 127 -1.29 18.81 29.82
CA HIS A 127 -0.93 18.45 31.19
C HIS A 127 -1.81 19.22 32.17
N LYS A 128 -2.99 18.71 32.48
CA LYS A 128 -3.94 19.31 33.44
C LYS A 128 -3.74 18.82 34.87
N TYR A 129 -2.53 18.66 35.27
CA TYR A 129 -2.27 18.12 36.61
C TYR A 129 -1.41 19.08 37.44
#